data_18c3f96dab0a724c471bfc72dd42c1c5
#
_entry.id   18c3f96dab0a724c471bfc72dd42c1c5
#
_cell.length_a   1.000
_cell.length_b   1.000
_cell.length_c   1.000
_cell.angle_alpha   90.00
_cell.angle_beta   90.00
_cell.angle_gamma   90.00
#
_symmetry.space_group_name_H-M   'P 1'
#
loop_
_entity.id
_entity.type
_entity.pdbx_description
1 polymer ?
#
loop_
_entity_poly.entity_id
_entity_poly.type
_entity_poly.pdbx_seq_one_letter_code
_entity_poly.pdbx_strand_id
1 'polypeptide(L)'
;MIFYLCILGIVLITCSSIWMDMNIKSNAKTVSINNDNRFWIAILLMIFIASIRYGIGYDYYRYVARVEAFNSINYSNNYEYISRFIFFVANKLKNPQLVFVIYSIIIYGCIGKAIADYSIDKNEAVIIYFCIFYIESLSTIRQ
;
A
#
# COMPACT_ATOMS: atom_id res chain seq x y z
N MET A 1 8.72 10.56 11.80
CA MET A 1 8.03 11.76 11.29
C MET A 1 8.68 12.29 10.01
N ILE A 2 9.98 12.61 9.98
CA ILE A 2 10.70 13.11 8.78
C ILE A 2 10.57 12.16 7.59
N PHE A 3 10.69 10.87 7.80
CA PHE A 3 10.56 9.85 6.74
C PHE A 3 9.20 9.91 6.00
N TYR A 4 8.11 10.08 6.74
CA TYR A 4 6.77 10.22 6.14
C TYR A 4 6.60 11.53 5.38
N LEU A 5 7.22 12.61 5.83
CA LEU A 5 7.22 13.89 5.12
C LEU A 5 8.01 13.79 3.80
N CYS A 6 9.13 13.06 3.78
CA CYS A 6 9.87 12.78 2.55
C CYS A 6 9.03 11.96 1.55
N ILE A 7 8.31 10.94 2.03
CA ILE A 7 7.43 10.13 1.19
C ILE A 7 6.27 10.98 0.65
N LEU A 8 5.65 11.78 1.51
CA LEU A 8 4.62 12.73 1.10
C LEU A 8 5.15 13.65 0.00
N GLY A 9 6.36 14.18 0.18
CA GLY A 9 7.02 15.01 -0.83
C GLY A 9 7.20 14.29 -2.16
N ILE A 10 7.65 13.02 -2.16
CA ILE A 10 7.82 12.22 -3.37
C ILE A 10 6.48 11.94 -4.04
N VAL A 11 5.45 11.56 -3.28
CA VAL A 11 4.10 11.34 -3.84
C VAL A 11 3.51 12.63 -4.38
N LEU A 12 3.65 13.76 -3.68
CA LEU A 12 3.22 15.06 -4.17
C LEU A 12 3.98 15.47 -5.44
N ILE A 13 5.28 15.25 -5.53
CA ILE A 13 6.08 15.56 -6.73
C ILE A 13 5.66 14.67 -7.90
N THR A 14 5.47 13.38 -7.69
CA THR A 14 5.01 12.46 -8.75
C THR A 14 3.61 12.80 -9.25
N CYS A 15 2.72 13.28 -8.37
CA CYS A 15 1.37 13.68 -8.71
C CYS A 15 1.28 15.15 -9.18
N SER A 16 2.06 16.08 -8.64
CA SER A 16 1.97 17.53 -8.94
C SER A 16 2.60 17.95 -10.26
N SER A 17 3.49 17.13 -10.84
CA SER A 17 3.97 17.35 -12.20
C SER A 17 2.83 17.39 -13.23
N ILE A 18 1.63 17.00 -12.82
CA ILE A 18 0.39 17.06 -13.60
C ILE A 18 -0.14 18.49 -13.72
N TRP A 19 0.06 19.34 -12.72
CA TRP A 19 -0.39 20.74 -12.77
C TRP A 19 0.36 21.56 -13.83
N MET A 20 1.59 21.22 -14.14
CA MET A 20 2.35 21.91 -15.19
C MET A 20 1.94 21.45 -16.60
N ASP A 21 1.51 20.21 -16.79
CA ASP A 21 1.08 19.69 -18.10
C ASP A 21 -0.34 20.14 -18.51
N MET A 22 -1.19 20.50 -17.56
CA MET A 22 -2.54 21.01 -17.87
C MET A 22 -2.53 22.39 -18.56
N ASN A 23 -1.44 23.11 -18.48
CA ASN A 23 -1.31 24.41 -19.14
C ASN A 23 -0.77 24.36 -20.58
N ILE A 24 -0.36 23.16 -21.04
CA ILE A 24 0.02 22.94 -22.43
C ILE A 24 -1.15 22.23 -23.15
N LYS A 25 -2.02 23.01 -23.77
CA LYS A 25 -3.03 22.54 -24.72
C LYS A 25 -2.35 21.85 -25.90
N SER A 26 -2.03 20.58 -25.77
CA SER A 26 -1.54 19.78 -26.88
C SER A 26 -2.01 18.33 -26.72
N ASN A 27 -2.89 17.93 -27.63
CA ASN A 27 -3.32 16.54 -27.92
C ASN A 27 -3.82 15.71 -26.74
N ALA A 28 -5.13 15.76 -26.50
CA ALA A 28 -5.85 15.05 -25.45
C ALA A 28 -5.56 13.53 -25.33
N LYS A 29 -5.09 12.89 -26.39
CA LYS A 29 -4.85 11.45 -26.44
C LYS A 29 -3.50 11.02 -25.83
N THR A 30 -2.49 11.84 -25.94
CA THR A 30 -1.15 11.58 -25.37
C THR A 30 -1.10 11.88 -23.87
N VAL A 31 -1.87 12.85 -23.40
CA VAL A 31 -2.00 13.21 -21.98
C VAL A 31 -2.65 12.09 -21.16
N SER A 32 -3.65 11.39 -21.70
CA SER A 32 -4.35 10.31 -21.01
C SER A 32 -3.44 9.12 -20.67
N ILE A 33 -2.61 8.67 -21.62
CA ILE A 33 -1.74 7.50 -21.41
C ILE A 33 -0.65 7.77 -20.36
N ASN A 34 -0.09 8.97 -20.35
CA ASN A 34 0.96 9.35 -19.40
C ASN A 34 0.39 9.52 -17.97
N ASN A 35 -0.88 9.89 -17.85
CA ASN A 35 -1.55 10.08 -16.56
C ASN A 35 -1.83 8.74 -15.87
N ASP A 36 -2.25 7.73 -16.60
CA ASP A 36 -2.50 6.39 -16.06
C ASP A 36 -1.21 5.73 -15.54
N ASN A 37 -0.09 5.91 -16.23
CA ASN A 37 1.19 5.35 -15.77
C ASN A 37 1.66 5.98 -14.45
N ARG A 38 1.50 7.28 -14.27
CA ARG A 38 1.88 8.00 -13.03
C ARG A 38 1.04 7.54 -11.84
N PHE A 39 -0.26 7.36 -12.05
CA PHE A 39 -1.16 6.80 -11.05
C PHE A 39 -0.68 5.44 -10.55
N TRP A 40 -0.38 4.50 -11.46
CA TRP A 40 0.10 3.17 -11.08
C TRP A 40 1.48 3.20 -10.42
N ILE A 41 2.36 4.11 -10.82
CA ILE A 41 3.64 4.32 -10.14
C ILE A 41 3.43 4.77 -8.70
N ALA A 42 2.50 5.69 -8.43
CA ALA A 42 2.19 6.11 -7.07
C ALA A 42 1.66 4.95 -6.21
N ILE A 43 0.75 4.14 -6.73
CA ILE A 43 0.25 2.94 -6.03
C ILE A 43 1.37 1.93 -5.76
N LEU A 44 2.23 1.65 -6.74
CA LEU A 44 3.38 0.75 -6.57
C LEU A 44 4.35 1.26 -5.50
N LEU A 45 4.59 2.57 -5.46
CA LEU A 45 5.44 3.19 -4.45
C LEU A 45 4.85 3.04 -3.05
N MET A 46 3.53 3.21 -2.90
CA MET A 46 2.83 2.98 -1.64
C MET A 46 2.94 1.52 -1.18
N ILE A 47 2.76 0.55 -2.10
CA ILE A 47 2.94 -0.88 -1.82
C ILE A 47 4.37 -1.15 -1.36
N PHE A 48 5.36 -0.63 -2.08
CA PHE A 48 6.77 -0.84 -1.78
C PHE A 48 7.14 -0.34 -0.38
N ILE A 49 6.75 0.88 -0.04
CA ILE A 49 7.01 1.48 1.27
C ILE A 49 6.32 0.69 2.39
N ALA A 50 5.05 0.32 2.20
CA ALA A 50 4.32 -0.47 3.17
C ALA A 50 4.91 -1.87 3.37
N SER A 51 5.53 -2.44 2.32
CA SER A 51 6.18 -3.75 2.35
C SER A 51 7.50 -3.76 3.12
N ILE A 52 8.28 -2.68 3.06
CA ILE A 52 9.61 -2.57 3.68
C ILE A 52 9.52 -2.14 5.15
N ARG A 53 8.37 -1.73 5.64
CA ARG A 53 8.25 -1.26 7.02
C ARG A 53 8.79 -2.29 8.02
N TYR A 54 9.68 -1.84 8.89
CA TYR A 54 10.25 -2.64 9.97
C TYR A 54 10.01 -1.93 11.30
N GLY A 55 9.38 -2.62 12.26
CA GLY A 55 9.11 -2.07 13.58
C GLY A 55 8.14 -0.87 13.61
N ILE A 56 7.46 -0.57 12.48
CA ILE A 56 6.52 0.55 12.37
C ILE A 56 5.09 0.01 12.50
N GLY A 57 4.33 0.65 13.39
CA GLY A 57 2.95 0.26 13.67
C GLY A 57 2.82 -0.64 14.91
N TYR A 58 1.71 -0.45 15.62
CA TYR A 58 1.40 -1.16 16.86
C TYR A 58 1.31 -2.68 16.66
N ASP A 59 0.88 -3.11 15.48
CA ASP A 59 0.64 -4.51 15.17
C ASP A 59 1.88 -5.27 14.66
N TYR A 60 2.99 -4.58 14.35
CA TYR A 60 4.17 -5.22 13.76
C TYR A 60 4.65 -6.43 14.58
N TYR A 61 4.97 -6.20 15.84
CA TYR A 61 5.47 -7.24 16.74
C TYR A 61 4.46 -8.37 16.99
N ARG A 62 3.18 -8.05 16.97
CA ARG A 62 2.11 -9.03 17.07
C ARG A 62 2.07 -9.98 15.86
N TYR A 63 2.26 -9.48 14.64
CA TYR A 63 2.31 -10.32 13.45
C TYR A 63 3.57 -11.17 13.41
N VAL A 64 4.73 -10.63 13.78
CA VAL A 64 5.97 -11.40 13.88
C VAL A 64 5.82 -12.55 14.88
N ALA A 65 5.34 -12.27 16.08
CA ALA A 65 5.10 -13.29 17.10
C ALA A 65 4.08 -14.37 16.64
N ARG A 66 3.06 -13.98 15.87
CA ARG A 66 2.07 -14.91 15.31
C ARG A 66 2.67 -15.83 14.25
N VAL A 67 3.54 -15.32 13.39
CA VAL A 67 4.24 -16.14 12.39
C VAL A 67 5.14 -17.15 13.08
N GLU A 68 5.88 -16.74 14.11
CA GLU A 68 6.77 -17.63 14.87
C GLU A 68 6.00 -18.71 15.65
N ALA A 69 4.89 -18.34 16.26
CA ALA A 69 4.04 -19.24 17.05
C ALA A 69 3.08 -20.10 16.17
N PHE A 70 3.08 -19.96 14.85
CA PHE A 70 2.06 -20.55 13.97
C PHE A 70 2.02 -22.10 14.02
N ASN A 71 3.13 -22.76 14.35
CA ASN A 71 3.21 -24.21 14.45
C ASN A 71 2.57 -24.78 15.73
N SER A 72 2.15 -23.97 16.69
CA SER A 72 1.43 -24.44 17.86
C SER A 72 -0.03 -24.75 17.47
N ILE A 73 -0.48 -25.97 17.76
CA ILE A 73 -1.80 -26.53 17.35
C ILE A 73 -2.97 -25.62 17.73
N ASN A 74 -2.90 -24.95 18.88
CA ASN A 74 -3.95 -24.05 19.36
C ASN A 74 -4.03 -22.70 18.65
N TYR A 75 -2.94 -22.27 17.99
CA TYR A 75 -2.89 -20.97 17.32
C TYR A 75 -3.49 -21.01 15.91
N SER A 76 -3.46 -22.17 15.26
CA SER A 76 -3.87 -22.30 13.85
C SER A 76 -5.38 -22.20 13.63
N ASN A 77 -6.18 -22.50 14.65
CA ASN A 77 -7.64 -22.61 14.51
C ASN A 77 -8.40 -21.29 14.75
N ASN A 78 -7.75 -20.27 15.30
CA ASN A 78 -8.39 -19.02 15.69
C ASN A 78 -8.32 -17.91 14.63
N TYR A 79 -7.84 -18.21 13.42
CA TYR A 79 -7.68 -17.22 12.35
C TYR A 79 -8.60 -17.46 11.17
N GLU A 80 -8.99 -16.37 10.51
CA GLU A 80 -9.66 -16.41 9.22
C GLU A 80 -8.80 -17.15 8.19
N TYR A 81 -9.44 -17.86 7.26
CA TYR A 81 -8.78 -18.72 6.29
C TYR A 81 -7.67 -18.00 5.50
N ILE A 82 -7.89 -16.75 5.07
CA ILE A 82 -6.92 -15.97 4.30
C ILE A 82 -5.70 -15.63 5.14
N SER A 83 -5.91 -15.11 6.35
CA SER A 83 -4.84 -14.77 7.29
C SER A 83 -4.02 -16.01 7.67
N ARG A 84 -4.68 -17.14 7.87
CA ARG A 84 -4.06 -18.43 8.16
C ARG A 84 -3.14 -18.87 7.03
N PHE A 85 -3.60 -18.77 5.78
CA PHE A 85 -2.78 -19.10 4.62
C PHE A 85 -1.54 -18.21 4.52
N ILE A 86 -1.70 -16.90 4.74
CA ILE A 86 -0.58 -15.94 4.71
C ILE A 86 0.45 -16.27 5.80
N PHE A 87 0.02 -16.54 7.03
CA PHE A 87 0.91 -16.91 8.14
C PHE A 87 1.61 -18.24 7.89
N PHE A 88 0.91 -19.23 7.31
CA PHE A 88 1.50 -20.51 6.92
C PHE A 88 2.64 -20.33 5.91
N VAL A 89 2.42 -19.53 4.85
CA VAL A 89 3.45 -19.24 3.83
C VAL A 89 4.63 -18.51 4.45
N ALA A 90 4.39 -17.49 5.28
CA ALA A 90 5.44 -16.72 5.94
C ALA A 90 6.27 -17.58 6.92
N ASN A 91 5.63 -18.47 7.67
CA ASN A 91 6.30 -19.41 8.59
C ASN A 91 7.14 -20.40 7.81
N LYS A 92 6.62 -21.00 6.74
CA LYS A 92 7.34 -21.95 5.89
C LYS A 92 8.61 -21.34 5.27
N LEU A 93 8.55 -20.08 4.89
CA LEU A 93 9.68 -19.33 4.33
C LEU A 93 10.58 -18.70 5.40
N LYS A 94 10.25 -18.86 6.70
CA LYS A 94 10.97 -18.28 7.84
C LYS A 94 11.18 -16.76 7.72
N ASN A 95 10.25 -16.08 7.07
CA ASN A 95 10.34 -14.65 6.84
C ASN A 95 9.02 -13.96 7.21
N PRO A 96 8.89 -13.40 8.42
CA PRO A 96 7.68 -12.74 8.87
C PRO A 96 7.36 -11.47 8.05
N GLN A 97 8.37 -10.88 7.37
CA GLN A 97 8.16 -9.71 6.53
C GLN A 97 7.22 -9.97 5.34
N LEU A 98 7.12 -11.22 4.88
CA LEU A 98 6.20 -11.61 3.80
C LEU A 98 4.73 -11.33 4.12
N VAL A 99 4.36 -11.37 5.39
CA VAL A 99 2.99 -11.02 5.80
C VAL A 99 2.67 -9.58 5.39
N PHE A 100 3.59 -8.66 5.65
CA PHE A 100 3.41 -7.24 5.33
C PHE A 100 3.40 -6.99 3.82
N VAL A 101 4.26 -7.69 3.08
CA VAL A 101 4.29 -7.63 1.61
C VAL A 101 2.96 -8.06 1.01
N ILE A 102 2.44 -9.23 1.42
CA ILE A 102 1.20 -9.79 0.87
C ILE A 102 0.01 -8.88 1.21
N TYR A 103 -0.12 -8.47 2.46
CA TYR A 103 -1.21 -7.56 2.85
C TYR A 103 -1.12 -6.21 2.14
N SER A 104 0.08 -5.65 1.96
CA SER A 104 0.26 -4.40 1.24
C SER A 104 -0.20 -4.50 -0.22
N ILE A 105 0.16 -5.58 -0.90
CA ILE A 105 -0.28 -5.82 -2.29
C ILE A 105 -1.81 -5.93 -2.36
N ILE A 106 -2.42 -6.69 -1.46
CA ILE A 106 -3.88 -6.87 -1.47
C ILE A 106 -4.58 -5.53 -1.19
N ILE A 107 -4.21 -4.84 -0.12
CA ILE A 107 -4.90 -3.62 0.32
C ILE A 107 -4.75 -2.52 -0.73
N TYR A 108 -3.51 -2.15 -1.08
CA TYR A 108 -3.29 -1.03 -2.01
C TYR A 108 -3.62 -1.40 -3.45
N GLY A 109 -3.54 -2.68 -3.81
CA GLY A 109 -4.02 -3.16 -5.11
C GLY A 109 -5.53 -3.01 -5.26
N CYS A 110 -6.31 -3.40 -4.25
CA CYS A 110 -7.76 -3.23 -4.23
C CYS A 110 -8.15 -1.74 -4.23
N ILE A 111 -7.48 -0.91 -3.43
CA ILE A 111 -7.73 0.53 -3.38
C ILE A 111 -7.36 1.19 -4.70
N GLY A 112 -6.21 0.84 -5.28
CA GLY A 112 -5.79 1.36 -6.58
C GLY A 112 -6.80 1.02 -7.67
N LYS A 113 -7.30 -0.23 -7.69
CA LYS A 113 -8.35 -0.63 -8.61
C LYS A 113 -9.65 0.16 -8.38
N ALA A 114 -10.09 0.29 -7.14
CA ALA A 114 -11.29 1.05 -6.83
C ALA A 114 -11.18 2.53 -7.27
N ILE A 115 -10.03 3.17 -7.02
CA ILE A 115 -9.79 4.54 -7.49
C ILE A 115 -9.80 4.58 -9.02
N ALA A 116 -9.15 3.62 -9.70
CA ALA A 116 -9.11 3.57 -11.15
C ALA A 116 -10.49 3.44 -11.80
N ASP A 117 -11.40 2.69 -11.16
CA ASP A 117 -12.73 2.38 -11.71
C ASP A 117 -13.77 3.46 -11.35
N TYR A 118 -13.65 4.12 -10.19
CA TYR A 118 -14.71 5.00 -9.68
C TYR A 118 -14.33 6.49 -9.61
N SER A 119 -13.05 6.84 -9.69
CA SER A 119 -12.64 8.25 -9.58
C SER A 119 -12.63 8.94 -10.94
N ILE A 120 -13.15 10.17 -10.96
CA ILE A 120 -13.08 11.06 -12.13
C ILE A 120 -11.63 11.45 -12.37
N ASP A 121 -10.94 11.92 -11.32
CA ASP A 121 -9.52 12.27 -11.33
C ASP A 121 -8.72 11.33 -10.42
N LYS A 122 -8.10 10.31 -11.04
CA LYS A 122 -7.35 9.26 -10.36
C LYS A 122 -6.21 9.79 -9.51
N ASN A 123 -5.51 10.81 -9.99
CA ASN A 123 -4.34 11.36 -9.31
C ASN A 123 -4.70 12.18 -8.07
N GLU A 124 -5.76 12.97 -8.14
CA GLU A 124 -6.26 13.71 -6.97
C GLU A 124 -6.76 12.73 -5.91
N ALA A 125 -7.49 11.70 -6.32
CA ALA A 125 -7.98 10.68 -5.41
C ALA A 125 -6.85 9.94 -4.67
N VAL A 126 -5.73 9.62 -5.34
CA VAL A 126 -4.56 9.02 -4.70
C VAL A 126 -3.92 9.96 -3.69
N ILE A 127 -3.81 11.26 -4.00
CA ILE A 127 -3.25 12.25 -3.06
C ILE A 127 -4.15 12.36 -1.81
N ILE A 128 -5.46 12.46 -1.99
CA ILE A 128 -6.42 12.52 -0.88
C ILE A 128 -6.33 11.25 -0.04
N TYR A 129 -6.31 10.08 -0.69
CA TYR A 129 -6.16 8.80 0.01
C TYR A 129 -4.85 8.75 0.81
N PHE A 130 -3.75 9.18 0.22
CA PHE A 130 -2.45 9.20 0.88
C PHE A 130 -2.46 10.10 2.11
N CYS A 131 -2.99 11.30 1.99
CA CYS A 131 -3.00 12.27 3.10
C CYS A 131 -3.89 11.83 4.27
N ILE A 132 -5.03 11.20 3.99
CA ILE A 132 -6.04 10.88 5.01
C ILE A 132 -5.82 9.48 5.59
N PHE A 133 -5.66 8.47 4.72
CA PHE A 133 -5.75 7.07 5.13
C PHE A 133 -4.43 6.31 5.13
N TYR A 134 -3.44 6.73 4.34
CA TYR A 134 -2.23 5.94 4.16
C TYR A 134 -1.43 5.78 5.45
N ILE A 135 -1.26 6.86 6.22
CA ILE A 135 -0.51 6.83 7.49
C ILE A 135 -1.22 5.93 8.51
N GLU A 136 -2.54 6.03 8.56
CA GLU A 136 -3.35 5.21 9.47
C GLU A 136 -3.33 3.74 9.05
N SER A 137 -3.41 3.44 7.76
CA SER A 137 -3.32 2.08 7.21
C SER A 137 -1.96 1.40 7.45
N LEU A 138 -0.88 2.18 7.61
CA LEU A 138 0.42 1.65 8.01
C LEU A 138 0.46 1.23 9.49
N SER A 139 -0.33 1.86 10.35
CA SER A 139 -0.38 1.50 11.77
C SER A 139 -1.21 0.24 12.02
N THR A 140 -2.24 0.02 11.22
CA THR A 140 -3.23 -1.05 11.41
C THR A 140 -3.43 -1.82 10.10
N ILE A 141 -2.96 -3.06 10.03
CA ILE A 141 -3.16 -3.92 8.84
C ILE A 141 -4.58 -4.49 8.80
N ARG A 142 -5.21 -4.59 9.97
CA ARG A 142 -6.52 -5.22 10.14
C ARG A 142 -7.34 -4.40 11.13
N GLN A 143 -8.34 -3.77 10.63
CA GLN A 143 -9.51 -3.36 11.41
C GLN A 143 -10.67 -4.25 11.11
#